data_0c39fd5322795954466eaeea0351ed66
#
_entry.id   0c39fd5322795954466eaeea0351ed66
#
_cell.length_a   1.000
_cell.length_b   1.000
_cell.length_c   1.000
_cell.angle_alpha   90.00
_cell.angle_beta   90.00
_cell.angle_gamma   90.00
#
_symmetry.space_group_name_H-M   'P 1'
#
loop_
_entity.id
_entity.type
_entity.pdbx_description
1 polymer ?
#
loop_
_entity_poly.entity_id
_entity_poly.type
_entity_poly.pdbx_seq_one_letter_code
_entity_poly.pdbx_strand_id
1 'polypeptide(L)'
;MSVTVGEMLKISLDALVNKNAVMARTVLNMDDDVDKTHNSMYEYVQEKSIDNTKEMGQWFYVLSISRYLERIADHTTNISEDVIYMVEGEIALHGYKS
;
A
#
# COMPACT_ATOMS: atom_id res chain seq x y z
N MET A 1 0.79 -7.54 7.75
CA MET A 1 1.02 -6.21 7.15
C MET A 1 2.29 -6.13 6.33
N SER A 2 3.46 -6.48 6.89
CA SER A 2 4.74 -6.40 6.16
C SER A 2 4.79 -7.32 4.95
N VAL A 3 4.24 -8.54 5.03
CA VAL A 3 4.17 -9.48 3.90
C VAL A 3 3.30 -8.89 2.79
N THR A 4 2.16 -8.33 3.14
CA THR A 4 1.24 -7.70 2.16
C THR A 4 1.91 -6.52 1.48
N VAL A 5 2.59 -5.65 2.23
CA VAL A 5 3.30 -4.49 1.68
C VAL A 5 4.43 -4.94 0.75
N GLY A 6 5.17 -6.00 1.12
CA GLY A 6 6.21 -6.58 0.26
C GLY A 6 5.65 -7.11 -1.05
N GLU A 7 4.50 -7.77 -1.00
CA GLU A 7 3.78 -8.24 -2.19
C GLU A 7 3.31 -7.08 -3.07
N MET A 8 2.77 -6.02 -2.45
CA MET A 8 2.37 -4.81 -3.17
C MET A 8 3.54 -4.20 -3.93
N LEU A 9 4.70 -4.09 -3.30
CA LEU A 9 5.90 -3.56 -3.92
C LEU A 9 6.30 -4.41 -5.14
N LYS A 10 6.36 -5.72 -4.97
CA LYS A 10 6.72 -6.65 -6.05
C LYS A 10 5.74 -6.55 -7.22
N ILE A 11 4.44 -6.58 -6.93
CA ILE A 11 3.39 -6.53 -7.96
C ILE A 11 3.43 -5.18 -8.69
N SER A 12 3.62 -4.07 -7.97
CA SER A 12 3.68 -2.75 -8.58
C SER A 12 4.87 -2.62 -9.53
N LEU A 13 6.03 -3.16 -9.15
CA LEU A 13 7.22 -3.15 -10.01
C LEU A 13 7.05 -4.06 -11.22
N ASP A 14 6.48 -5.24 -11.04
CA ASP A 14 6.17 -6.16 -12.15
C ASP A 14 5.15 -5.54 -13.11
N ALA A 15 4.14 -4.85 -12.57
CA ALA A 15 3.17 -4.13 -13.37
C ALA A 15 3.82 -3.03 -14.21
N LEU A 16 4.77 -2.31 -13.63
CA LEU A 16 5.51 -1.26 -14.34
C LEU A 16 6.36 -1.84 -15.47
N VAL A 17 7.13 -2.90 -15.18
CA VAL A 17 8.00 -3.54 -16.17
C VAL A 17 7.20 -4.12 -17.32
N ASN A 18 6.06 -4.75 -17.03
CA ASN A 18 5.23 -5.43 -18.01
C ASN A 18 4.11 -4.55 -18.57
N LYS A 19 3.98 -3.30 -18.13
CA LYS A 19 2.91 -2.37 -18.50
C LYS A 19 1.53 -3.00 -18.33
N ASN A 20 1.31 -3.64 -17.16
CA ASN A 20 0.10 -4.42 -16.87
C ASN A 20 -0.83 -3.67 -15.91
N ALA A 21 -1.88 -3.04 -16.46
CA ALA A 21 -2.84 -2.28 -15.67
C ALA A 21 -3.68 -3.16 -14.75
N VAL A 22 -3.93 -4.42 -15.10
CA VAL A 22 -4.68 -5.35 -14.24
C VAL A 22 -3.90 -5.65 -12.96
N MET A 23 -2.61 -5.94 -13.07
CA MET A 23 -1.74 -6.13 -11.90
C MET A 23 -1.67 -4.85 -11.07
N ALA A 24 -1.59 -3.70 -11.70
CA ALA A 24 -1.56 -2.41 -11.00
C ALA A 24 -2.83 -2.19 -10.19
N ARG A 25 -4.01 -2.53 -10.72
CA ARG A 25 -5.28 -2.42 -9.99
C ARG A 25 -5.34 -3.36 -8.80
N THR A 26 -4.71 -4.53 -8.88
CA THR A 26 -4.60 -5.46 -7.75
C THR A 26 -3.92 -4.80 -6.55
N VAL A 27 -2.87 -4.01 -6.79
CA VAL A 27 -2.17 -3.27 -5.73
C VAL A 27 -3.10 -2.28 -5.04
N LEU A 28 -3.92 -1.56 -5.81
CA LEU A 28 -4.87 -0.61 -5.24
C LEU A 28 -5.88 -1.29 -4.31
N ASN A 29 -6.33 -2.48 -4.68
CA ASN A 29 -7.24 -3.26 -3.82
C ASN A 29 -6.54 -3.76 -2.55
N MET A 30 -5.27 -4.12 -2.63
CA MET A 30 -4.48 -4.56 -1.46
C MET A 30 -4.27 -3.42 -0.46
N ASP A 31 -4.20 -2.17 -0.92
CA ASP A 31 -4.00 -1.01 -0.07
C ASP A 31 -5.14 -0.84 0.96
N ASP A 32 -6.37 -1.16 0.58
CA ASP A 32 -7.50 -1.11 1.50
C ASP A 32 -7.31 -2.04 2.70
N ASP A 33 -6.75 -3.23 2.47
CA ASP A 33 -6.46 -4.20 3.53
C ASP A 33 -5.34 -3.71 4.45
N VAL A 34 -4.33 -3.05 3.89
CA VAL A 34 -3.23 -2.45 4.67
C VAL A 34 -3.77 -1.33 5.56
N ASP A 35 -4.62 -0.46 5.03
CA ASP A 35 -5.24 0.63 5.79
C ASP A 35 -6.09 0.08 6.95
N LYS A 36 -6.89 -0.94 6.72
CA LYS A 36 -7.69 -1.58 7.76
C LYS A 36 -6.82 -2.17 8.85
N THR A 37 -5.74 -2.85 8.48
CA THR A 37 -4.80 -3.46 9.43
C THR A 37 -4.12 -2.37 10.26
N HIS A 38 -3.68 -1.28 9.63
CA HIS A 38 -3.06 -0.15 10.33
C HIS A 38 -4.02 0.48 11.33
N ASN A 39 -5.27 0.72 10.94
CA ASN A 39 -6.29 1.30 11.82
C ASN A 39 -6.60 0.40 12.99
N SER A 40 -6.72 -0.91 12.77
CA SER A 40 -6.94 -1.90 13.84
C SER A 40 -5.78 -1.93 14.82
N MET A 41 -4.56 -1.83 14.32
CA MET A 41 -3.35 -1.81 15.15
C MET A 41 -3.28 -0.53 15.97
N TYR A 42 -3.66 0.61 15.41
CA TYR A 42 -3.71 1.89 16.12
C TYR A 42 -4.70 1.83 17.28
N GLU A 43 -5.90 1.31 17.06
CA GLU A 43 -6.91 1.14 18.11
C GLU A 43 -6.41 0.20 19.21
N TYR A 44 -5.80 -0.92 18.84
CA TYR A 44 -5.23 -1.88 19.78
C TYR A 44 -4.18 -1.24 20.68
N VAL A 45 -3.27 -0.46 20.10
CA VAL A 45 -2.21 0.24 20.84
C VAL A 45 -2.79 1.27 21.79
N GLN A 46 -3.80 2.04 21.37
CA GLN A 46 -4.46 3.01 22.24
C GLN A 46 -5.07 2.32 23.46
N GLU A 47 -5.77 1.22 23.26
CA GLU A 47 -6.40 0.45 24.33
C GLU A 47 -5.35 -0.10 25.32
N LYS A 48 -4.26 -0.67 24.82
CA LYS A 48 -3.20 -1.24 25.65
C LYS A 48 -2.39 -0.17 26.38
N SER A 49 -2.18 0.99 25.78
CA SER A 49 -1.44 2.10 26.40
C SER A 49 -2.16 2.67 27.62
N ILE A 50 -3.47 2.62 27.66
CA ILE A 50 -4.26 3.07 28.81
C ILE A 50 -4.04 2.16 30.00
N ASP A 51 -3.93 0.84 29.78
CA ASP A 51 -3.84 -0.16 30.82
C ASP A 51 -2.41 -0.37 31.34
N ASN A 52 -1.38 -0.07 30.54
CA ASN A 52 0.02 -0.36 30.92
C ASN A 52 1.00 0.65 30.35
N THR A 53 1.31 1.68 31.17
CA THR A 53 2.22 2.76 30.78
C THR A 53 3.68 2.31 30.65
N LYS A 54 4.08 1.20 31.27
CA LYS A 54 5.47 0.68 31.21
C LYS A 54 5.81 0.15 29.81
N GLU A 55 4.83 -0.34 29.09
CA GLU A 55 4.99 -0.89 27.73
C GLU A 55 4.73 0.15 26.63
N MET A 56 4.42 1.38 27.01
CA MET A 56 4.08 2.45 26.08
C MET A 56 5.16 2.66 25.00
N GLY A 57 6.43 2.58 25.36
CA GLY A 57 7.54 2.72 24.44
C GLY A 57 7.55 1.65 23.35
N GLN A 58 7.28 0.40 23.72
CA GLN A 58 7.22 -0.72 22.78
C GLN A 58 6.04 -0.56 21.81
N TRP A 59 4.87 -0.17 22.33
CA TRP A 59 3.70 0.08 21.50
C TRP A 59 3.92 1.24 20.54
N PHE A 60 4.65 2.26 20.98
CA PHE A 60 5.01 3.38 20.12
C PHE A 60 5.89 2.93 18.94
N TYR A 61 6.86 2.04 19.17
CA TYR A 61 7.67 1.47 18.10
C TYR A 61 6.84 0.66 17.11
N VAL A 62 5.90 -0.15 17.62
CA VAL A 62 4.97 -0.93 16.76
C VAL A 62 4.19 -0.01 15.86
N LEU A 63 3.64 1.10 16.39
CA LEU A 63 2.92 2.09 15.59
C LEU A 63 3.82 2.75 14.56
N SER A 64 5.06 3.06 14.92
CA SER A 64 6.01 3.69 14.01
C SER A 64 6.33 2.77 12.82
N ILE A 65 6.56 1.48 13.09
CA ILE A 65 6.80 0.49 12.04
C ILE A 65 5.58 0.37 11.13
N SER A 66 4.39 0.29 11.70
CA SER A 66 3.14 0.22 10.94
C SER A 66 2.96 1.44 10.04
N ARG A 67 3.30 2.62 10.54
CA ARG A 67 3.23 3.87 9.79
C ARG A 67 4.22 3.88 8.62
N TYR A 68 5.44 3.37 8.81
CA TYR A 68 6.42 3.25 7.72
C TYR A 68 5.94 2.27 6.65
N LEU A 69 5.36 1.13 7.05
CA LEU A 69 4.82 0.16 6.12
C LEU A 69 3.67 0.78 5.30
N GLU A 70 2.82 1.57 5.93
CA GLU A 70 1.74 2.27 5.24
C GLU A 70 2.29 3.26 4.21
N ARG A 71 3.36 3.99 4.53
CA ARG A 71 4.02 4.89 3.57
C ARG A 71 4.58 4.14 2.37
N ILE A 72 5.19 2.98 2.59
CA ILE A 72 5.67 2.14 1.50
C ILE A 72 4.50 1.69 0.63
N ALA A 73 3.40 1.26 1.26
CA ALA A 73 2.19 0.89 0.55
C ALA A 73 1.66 2.05 -0.31
N ASP A 74 1.64 3.27 0.23
CA ASP A 74 1.22 4.46 -0.51
C ASP A 74 2.10 4.71 -1.74
N HIS A 75 3.41 4.51 -1.63
CA HIS A 75 4.30 4.61 -2.79
C HIS A 75 3.98 3.56 -3.85
N THR A 76 3.65 2.33 -3.44
CA THR A 76 3.26 1.29 -4.40
C THR A 76 1.95 1.60 -5.11
N THR A 77 1.00 2.21 -4.42
CA THR A 77 -0.26 2.65 -5.06
C THR A 77 0.01 3.76 -6.06
N ASN A 78 0.90 4.71 -5.75
CA ASN A 78 1.28 5.77 -6.68
C ASN A 78 1.92 5.20 -7.94
N ILE A 79 2.85 4.24 -7.81
CA ILE A 79 3.45 3.55 -8.95
C ILE A 79 2.37 2.87 -9.78
N SER A 80 1.44 2.18 -9.12
CA SER A 80 0.37 1.44 -9.78
C SER A 80 -0.59 2.35 -10.52
N GLU A 81 -0.94 3.51 -9.94
CA GLU A 81 -1.76 4.51 -10.60
C GLU A 81 -1.06 5.06 -11.85
N ASP A 82 0.24 5.33 -11.75
CA ASP A 82 1.03 5.80 -12.90
C ASP A 82 1.06 4.75 -14.02
N VAL A 83 1.17 3.47 -13.67
CA VAL A 83 1.11 2.37 -14.65
C VAL A 83 -0.25 2.35 -15.35
N ILE A 84 -1.33 2.48 -14.60
CA ILE A 84 -2.69 2.51 -15.16
C ILE A 84 -2.85 3.67 -16.13
N TYR A 85 -2.43 4.88 -15.72
CA TYR A 85 -2.52 6.05 -16.57
C TYR A 85 -1.67 5.91 -17.83
N MET A 86 -0.47 5.35 -17.71
CA MET A 86 0.41 5.13 -18.84
C MET A 86 -0.20 4.15 -19.85
N VAL A 87 -0.74 3.03 -19.37
CA VAL A 87 -1.35 2.00 -20.23
C VAL A 87 -2.63 2.53 -20.88
N GLU A 88 -3.51 3.17 -20.12
CA GLU A 88 -4.76 3.74 -20.63
C GLU A 88 -4.48 4.89 -21.60
N GLY A 89 -3.45 5.69 -21.32
CA GLY A 89 -3.02 6.76 -22.21
C GLY A 89 -2.51 6.23 -23.55
N GLU A 90 -1.71 5.17 -23.53
CA GLU A 90 -1.24 4.53 -24.77
C GLU A 90 -2.40 3.95 -25.58
N ILE A 91 -3.34 3.29 -24.92
CA ILE A 91 -4.53 2.74 -25.59
C ILE A 91 -5.36 3.87 -26.21
N ALA A 92 -5.59 4.96 -25.48
CA ALA A 92 -6.34 6.11 -25.99
C ALA A 92 -5.63 6.76 -27.18
N LEU A 93 -4.31 6.90 -27.11
CA LEU A 93 -3.50 7.49 -28.16
C LEU A 93 -3.56 6.64 -29.44
N HIS A 94 -3.40 5.31 -29.31
CA HIS A 94 -3.49 4.40 -30.44
C HIS A 94 -4.89 4.33 -31.02
N GLY A 95 -5.91 4.33 -30.15
CA GLY A 95 -7.30 4.37 -30.59
C GLY A 95 -7.64 5.64 -31.35
N TYR A 96 -7.08 6.77 -30.97
CA TYR A 96 -7.27 8.04 -31.64
C TYR A 96 -6.62 8.08 -33.03
N LYS A 97 -5.48 7.42 -33.20
CA LYS A 97 -4.75 7.39 -34.48
C LYS A 97 -5.30 6.38 -35.48
N SER A 98 -6.04 5.42 -35.00
CA SER A 98 -6.65 4.43 -35.88
C SER A 98 -7.98 4.91 -36.45
#